data_55ff38894b8096f7d061ede9697d59cf
#
_entry.id   55ff38894b8096f7d061ede9697d59cf
#
_cell.length_a   1.000
_cell.length_b   1.000
_cell.length_c   1.000
_cell.angle_alpha   90.00
_cell.angle_beta   90.00
_cell.angle_gamma   90.00
#
_symmetry.space_group_name_H-M   'P 1'
#
loop_
_entity.id
_entity.type
_entity.pdbx_description
1 polymer ?
#
loop_
_entity_poly.entity_id
_entity_poly.type
_entity_poly.pdbx_seq_one_letter_code
_entity_poly.pdbx_strand_id
1 'polypeptide(L)'
;MNKVAIGLFIAATAGCSASAFAATNGEGQINFTGEIIDSACQVVNGLSNPLNVQLGKVSKTVFTGAGSTSTLTKFDIQLKNCPETVTSAAINFCGTPDPDNNTTLALTPDVDAATGVAIQLVDAFEQPVSLYTPSQQYPLASGTAVNNLEFGARYIQTQAAITAGLANAVSTFTVIYN
;
A
#
# COMPACT_ATOMS: atom_id res chain seq x y z
N MET A 1 27.54 -72.30 -52.94
CA MET A 1 28.40 -72.04 -51.76
C MET A 1 28.17 -70.61 -51.32
N ASN A 2 27.20 -70.38 -50.50
CA ASN A 2 26.94 -69.06 -49.96
C ASN A 2 26.69 -69.17 -48.45
N LYS A 3 27.57 -68.60 -47.72
CA LYS A 3 27.45 -68.50 -46.23
C LYS A 3 26.68 -67.24 -45.90
N VAL A 4 25.49 -67.39 -45.30
CA VAL A 4 24.72 -66.31 -44.74
C VAL A 4 25.13 -66.14 -43.29
N ALA A 5 25.66 -64.98 -42.94
CA ALA A 5 25.97 -64.61 -41.57
C ALA A 5 24.74 -63.84 -40.96
N ILE A 6 24.12 -64.39 -39.94
CA ILE A 6 23.03 -63.78 -39.16
C ILE A 6 23.65 -62.90 -38.08
N GLY A 7 23.52 -61.61 -38.25
CA GLY A 7 23.93 -60.64 -37.20
C GLY A 7 22.81 -60.48 -36.17
N LEU A 8 23.13 -60.74 -34.92
CA LEU A 8 22.28 -60.62 -33.78
C LEU A 8 22.32 -59.13 -33.29
N PHE A 9 21.28 -58.37 -33.48
CA PHE A 9 21.14 -57.01 -32.91
C PHE A 9 20.58 -57.10 -31.49
N ILE A 10 21.40 -56.77 -30.51
CA ILE A 10 21.00 -56.61 -29.10
C ILE A 10 20.55 -55.15 -28.97
N ALA A 11 19.24 -54.91 -28.86
CA ALA A 11 18.68 -53.60 -28.50
C ALA A 11 18.81 -53.41 -26.99
N ALA A 12 19.72 -52.55 -26.58
CA ALA A 12 19.82 -52.09 -25.19
C ALA A 12 18.75 -51.05 -24.94
N THR A 13 17.67 -51.40 -24.26
CA THR A 13 16.67 -50.43 -23.73
C THR A 13 17.27 -49.79 -22.48
N ALA A 14 17.73 -48.56 -22.63
CA ALA A 14 18.05 -47.69 -21.51
C ALA A 14 16.75 -47.29 -20.80
N GLY A 15 16.41 -47.97 -19.71
CA GLY A 15 15.30 -47.60 -18.84
C GLY A 15 15.64 -46.29 -18.10
N CYS A 16 14.99 -45.18 -18.48
CA CYS A 16 14.95 -43.99 -17.64
C CYS A 16 14.16 -44.31 -16.38
N SER A 17 14.85 -44.61 -15.29
CA SER A 17 14.26 -44.64 -13.96
C SER A 17 13.92 -43.22 -13.55
N ALA A 18 12.66 -42.86 -13.69
CA ALA A 18 12.12 -41.65 -13.06
C ALA A 18 12.17 -41.84 -11.55
N SER A 19 13.15 -41.21 -10.90
CA SER A 19 13.17 -41.10 -9.45
C SER A 19 11.94 -40.24 -9.04
N ALA A 20 10.93 -40.92 -8.53
CA ALA A 20 9.86 -40.23 -7.82
C ALA A 20 10.45 -39.60 -6.56
N PHE A 21 10.70 -38.31 -6.57
CA PHE A 21 10.98 -37.56 -5.36
C PHE A 21 9.72 -37.60 -4.53
N ALA A 22 9.72 -38.36 -3.44
CA ALA A 22 8.67 -38.22 -2.42
C ALA A 22 8.75 -36.80 -1.85
N ALA A 23 7.67 -36.08 -1.94
CA ALA A 23 7.58 -34.76 -1.33
C ALA A 23 7.86 -34.88 0.17
N THR A 24 8.93 -34.25 0.64
CA THR A 24 9.26 -34.20 2.06
C THR A 24 8.31 -33.18 2.73
N ASN A 25 7.80 -33.53 3.92
CA ASN A 25 6.98 -32.63 4.72
C ASN A 25 7.80 -31.38 5.09
N GLY A 26 7.54 -30.26 4.44
CA GLY A 26 8.27 -29.01 4.64
C GLY A 26 8.67 -28.29 3.35
N GLU A 27 8.45 -28.89 2.18
CA GLU A 27 8.69 -28.25 0.88
C GLU A 27 7.40 -27.59 0.39
N GLY A 28 7.51 -26.34 -0.11
CA GLY A 28 6.41 -25.57 -0.67
C GLY A 28 6.83 -24.87 -1.96
N GLN A 29 5.86 -24.55 -2.79
CA GLN A 29 6.06 -23.78 -4.03
C GLN A 29 5.43 -22.40 -3.86
N ILE A 30 6.15 -21.35 -4.27
CA ILE A 30 5.65 -19.98 -4.34
C ILE A 30 5.61 -19.59 -5.81
N ASN A 31 4.43 -19.20 -6.29
CA ASN A 31 4.25 -18.67 -7.64
C ASN A 31 4.16 -17.16 -7.55
N PHE A 32 5.03 -16.47 -8.29
CA PHE A 32 5.00 -15.02 -8.45
C PHE A 32 4.32 -14.70 -9.77
N THR A 33 3.30 -13.84 -9.74
CA THR A 33 2.61 -13.33 -10.91
C THR A 33 2.63 -11.82 -10.85
N GLY A 34 2.85 -11.16 -11.98
CA GLY A 34 2.91 -9.71 -12.08
C GLY A 34 2.99 -9.28 -13.55
N GLU A 35 2.71 -8.01 -13.79
CA GLU A 35 2.79 -7.38 -15.09
C GLU A 35 3.62 -6.10 -14.99
N ILE A 36 4.38 -5.79 -16.02
CA ILE A 36 5.10 -4.51 -16.15
C ILE A 36 4.34 -3.70 -17.20
N ILE A 37 3.85 -2.53 -16.79
CA ILE A 37 3.09 -1.63 -17.66
C ILE A 37 3.99 -0.52 -18.23
N ASP A 38 3.73 -0.09 -19.45
CA ASP A 38 4.53 0.93 -20.15
C ASP A 38 4.40 2.33 -19.54
N SER A 39 3.27 2.65 -18.93
CA SER A 39 2.99 3.95 -18.35
C SER A 39 2.04 3.86 -17.16
N ALA A 40 2.13 4.87 -16.29
CA ALA A 40 1.25 5.06 -15.14
C ALA A 40 0.46 6.36 -15.29
N CYS A 41 -0.59 6.53 -14.47
CA CYS A 41 -1.29 7.82 -14.41
C CYS A 41 -0.35 8.93 -13.93
N GLN A 42 -0.60 10.15 -14.39
CA GLN A 42 0.08 11.33 -13.86
C GLN A 42 -0.55 11.72 -12.52
N VAL A 43 0.27 11.78 -11.46
CA VAL A 43 -0.14 12.33 -10.16
C VAL A 43 -0.16 13.85 -10.24
N VAL A 44 -1.32 14.47 -10.00
CA VAL A 44 -1.49 15.94 -10.09
C VAL A 44 -0.89 16.62 -8.86
N ASN A 45 -1.21 16.10 -7.67
CA ASN A 45 -0.72 16.60 -6.38
C ASN A 45 0.42 15.70 -5.85
N GLY A 46 1.48 15.59 -6.66
CA GLY A 46 2.69 14.82 -6.34
C GLY A 46 3.77 15.67 -5.64
N LEU A 47 4.99 15.14 -5.57
CA LEU A 47 6.11 15.76 -4.85
C LEU A 47 6.46 17.17 -5.35
N SER A 48 6.26 17.48 -6.64
CA SER A 48 6.48 18.82 -7.21
C SER A 48 5.35 19.81 -6.92
N ASN A 49 4.18 19.33 -6.50
CA ASN A 49 3.00 20.12 -6.15
C ASN A 49 2.32 19.47 -4.93
N PRO A 50 2.91 19.56 -3.72
CA PRO A 50 2.43 18.87 -2.54
C PRO A 50 1.02 19.31 -2.13
N LEU A 51 0.21 18.36 -1.71
CA LEU A 51 -1.11 18.62 -1.14
C LEU A 51 -0.96 19.13 0.30
N ASN A 52 -1.57 20.28 0.58
CA ASN A 52 -1.61 20.86 1.92
C ASN A 52 -3.00 20.63 2.53
N VAL A 53 -3.10 19.73 3.50
CA VAL A 53 -4.34 19.43 4.23
C VAL A 53 -4.34 20.19 5.54
N GLN A 54 -5.30 21.10 5.69
CA GLN A 54 -5.43 21.94 6.89
C GLN A 54 -6.39 21.30 7.89
N LEU A 55 -5.86 20.68 8.94
CA LEU A 55 -6.67 20.06 10.01
C LEU A 55 -7.22 21.09 11.01
N GLY A 56 -6.78 22.35 10.91
CA GLY A 56 -7.25 23.43 11.75
C GLY A 56 -6.77 23.37 13.20
N LYS A 57 -7.44 24.14 14.06
CA LYS A 57 -7.17 24.17 15.50
C LYS A 57 -8.23 23.34 16.21
N VAL A 58 -7.78 22.31 16.94
CA VAL A 58 -8.65 21.40 17.68
C VAL A 58 -8.45 21.61 19.18
N SER A 59 -9.55 21.75 19.91
CA SER A 59 -9.47 21.85 21.37
C SER A 59 -9.08 20.51 21.98
N LYS A 60 -8.18 20.55 22.97
CA LYS A 60 -7.81 19.37 23.76
C LYS A 60 -9.02 18.67 24.40
N THR A 61 -10.10 19.39 24.67
CA THR A 61 -11.32 18.86 25.29
C THR A 61 -12.13 17.93 24.39
N VAL A 62 -11.83 17.88 23.08
CA VAL A 62 -12.44 16.91 22.14
C VAL A 62 -11.95 15.49 22.45
N PHE A 63 -10.75 15.36 23.00
CA PHE A 63 -10.13 14.09 23.28
C PHE A 63 -10.47 13.62 24.70
N THR A 64 -11.18 12.50 24.79
CA THR A 64 -11.71 11.95 26.05
C THR A 64 -10.99 10.69 26.51
N GLY A 65 -10.02 10.21 25.72
CA GLY A 65 -9.24 9.00 25.98
C GLY A 65 -8.61 8.45 24.71
N ALA A 66 -7.70 7.52 24.85
CA ALA A 66 -7.04 6.87 23.71
C ALA A 66 -8.07 6.30 22.74
N GLY A 67 -7.88 6.56 21.44
CA GLY A 67 -8.82 6.21 20.38
C GLY A 67 -9.86 7.29 20.05
N SER A 68 -10.05 8.32 20.89
CA SER A 68 -10.92 9.46 20.54
C SER A 68 -10.31 10.29 19.41
N THR A 69 -11.17 10.81 18.53
CA THR A 69 -10.74 11.49 17.30
C THR A 69 -11.34 12.90 17.19
N SER A 70 -10.65 13.77 16.46
CA SER A 70 -11.18 15.06 16.04
C SER A 70 -12.13 14.94 14.84
N THR A 71 -12.68 16.07 14.42
CA THR A 71 -13.43 16.17 13.16
C THR A 71 -12.56 15.78 11.98
N LEU A 72 -13.14 15.06 11.01
CA LEU A 72 -12.49 14.62 9.79
C LEU A 72 -12.34 15.77 8.79
N THR A 73 -11.17 15.89 8.20
CA THR A 73 -10.90 16.78 7.05
C THR A 73 -10.69 15.92 5.82
N LYS A 74 -11.53 16.08 4.80
CA LYS A 74 -11.43 15.34 3.54
C LYS A 74 -10.43 16.00 2.59
N PHE A 75 -9.77 15.16 1.76
CA PHE A 75 -8.87 15.59 0.71
C PHE A 75 -8.85 14.55 -0.43
N ASP A 76 -8.44 14.97 -1.63
CA ASP A 76 -8.38 14.12 -2.81
C ASP A 76 -6.94 13.96 -3.29
N ILE A 77 -6.53 12.72 -3.55
CA ILE A 77 -5.38 12.44 -4.40
C ILE A 77 -5.87 12.36 -5.83
N GLN A 78 -5.27 13.18 -6.71
CA GLN A 78 -5.74 13.32 -8.08
C GLN A 78 -4.80 12.64 -9.07
N LEU A 79 -5.38 11.76 -9.89
CA LEU A 79 -4.71 11.08 -10.98
C LEU A 79 -5.34 11.46 -12.32
N LYS A 80 -4.56 11.69 -13.35
CA LYS A 80 -5.00 11.98 -14.71
C LYS A 80 -4.13 11.30 -15.76
N ASN A 81 -4.57 11.37 -17.02
CA ASN A 81 -3.84 10.77 -18.15
C ASN A 81 -3.53 9.28 -17.90
N CYS A 82 -4.52 8.56 -17.36
CA CYS A 82 -4.41 7.14 -17.09
C CYS A 82 -4.48 6.34 -18.41
N PRO A 83 -3.59 5.37 -18.63
CA PRO A 83 -3.69 4.46 -19.78
C PRO A 83 -4.91 3.55 -19.64
N GLU A 84 -5.43 3.03 -20.76
CA GLU A 84 -6.59 2.13 -20.78
C GLU A 84 -6.34 0.78 -20.10
N THR A 85 -5.07 0.39 -19.99
CA THR A 85 -4.64 -0.84 -19.31
C THR A 85 -4.74 -0.77 -17.80
N VAL A 86 -4.87 0.43 -17.22
CA VAL A 86 -4.98 0.66 -15.78
C VAL A 86 -6.43 0.94 -15.43
N THR A 87 -7.07 0.02 -14.71
CA THR A 87 -8.50 0.09 -14.40
C THR A 87 -8.80 0.52 -12.96
N SER A 88 -7.84 0.37 -12.06
CA SER A 88 -7.99 0.79 -10.68
C SER A 88 -6.64 1.12 -10.04
N ALA A 89 -6.68 1.85 -8.92
CA ALA A 89 -5.51 2.13 -8.11
C ALA A 89 -5.82 2.08 -6.61
N ALA A 90 -4.83 1.71 -5.83
CA ALA A 90 -4.80 1.89 -4.38
C ALA A 90 -3.68 2.85 -4.00
N ILE A 91 -3.81 3.48 -2.85
CA ILE A 91 -2.79 4.38 -2.29
C ILE A 91 -2.15 3.70 -1.08
N ASN A 92 -0.82 3.71 -1.06
CA ASN A 92 -0.05 3.29 0.09
C ASN A 92 0.63 4.52 0.71
N PHE A 93 0.20 4.89 1.91
CA PHE A 93 0.77 6.02 2.64
C PHE A 93 2.02 5.59 3.41
N CYS A 94 3.05 6.43 3.34
CA CYS A 94 4.33 6.24 4.03
C CYS A 94 4.63 7.46 4.90
N GLY A 95 5.24 7.23 6.06
CA GLY A 95 5.63 8.29 6.99
C GLY A 95 6.20 7.70 8.26
N THR A 96 6.48 8.52 9.27
CA THR A 96 6.93 8.04 10.56
C THR A 96 5.73 7.50 11.35
N PRO A 97 5.69 6.21 11.74
CA PRO A 97 4.61 5.69 12.56
C PRO A 97 4.64 6.29 13.97
N ASP A 98 3.45 6.51 14.54
CA ASP A 98 3.35 6.89 15.95
C ASP A 98 3.78 5.72 16.85
N PRO A 99 4.61 5.97 17.89
CA PRO A 99 5.15 4.89 18.72
C PRO A 99 4.08 4.15 19.54
N ASP A 100 2.97 4.81 19.87
CA ASP A 100 1.88 4.24 20.66
C ASP A 100 0.79 3.61 19.79
N ASN A 101 0.72 4.03 18.49
CA ASN A 101 -0.17 3.45 17.51
C ASN A 101 0.48 3.44 16.13
N ASN A 102 1.18 2.38 15.80
CA ASN A 102 1.97 2.23 14.57
C ASN A 102 1.17 2.24 13.26
N THR A 103 -0.16 2.23 13.32
CA THR A 103 -1.03 2.36 12.14
C THR A 103 -1.27 3.83 11.75
N THR A 104 -0.90 4.76 12.62
CA THR A 104 -1.13 6.20 12.47
C THR A 104 0.18 6.95 12.24
N LEU A 105 0.07 8.17 11.70
CA LEU A 105 1.21 9.02 11.37
C LEU A 105 1.60 9.88 12.58
N ALA A 106 2.85 9.76 13.02
CA ALA A 106 3.41 10.58 14.07
C ALA A 106 3.44 12.06 13.69
N LEU A 107 3.33 12.93 14.68
CA LEU A 107 3.58 14.35 14.50
C LEU A 107 5.07 14.60 14.22
N THR A 108 5.37 15.63 13.46
CA THR A 108 6.75 16.10 13.24
C THR A 108 7.33 16.58 14.58
N PRO A 109 8.50 16.06 14.99
CA PRO A 109 9.15 16.49 16.22
C PRO A 109 9.44 17.99 16.22
N ASP A 110 8.98 18.69 17.27
CA ASP A 110 9.22 20.10 17.51
C ASP A 110 9.22 20.36 19.03
N VAL A 111 9.90 21.42 19.48
CA VAL A 111 9.91 21.80 20.90
C VAL A 111 8.54 22.18 21.43
N ASP A 112 7.69 22.71 20.55
CA ASP A 112 6.32 23.11 20.82
C ASP A 112 5.28 22.09 20.32
N ALA A 113 5.68 20.87 19.95
CA ALA A 113 4.76 19.86 19.45
C ALA A 113 3.80 19.37 20.53
N ALA A 114 2.56 19.09 20.14
CA ALA A 114 1.61 18.36 20.97
C ALA A 114 2.11 16.92 21.19
N THR A 115 1.73 16.34 22.33
CA THR A 115 2.06 14.94 22.66
C THR A 115 0.81 14.12 22.89
N GLY A 116 0.92 12.79 22.71
CA GLY A 116 -0.16 11.83 22.95
C GLY A 116 -1.26 11.85 21.87
N VAL A 117 -0.99 12.48 20.74
CA VAL A 117 -1.87 12.52 19.57
C VAL A 117 -1.08 12.22 18.29
N ALA A 118 -1.74 11.61 17.33
CA ALA A 118 -1.22 11.31 16.00
C ALA A 118 -2.23 11.69 14.92
N ILE A 119 -1.89 11.50 13.66
CA ILE A 119 -2.84 11.66 12.54
C ILE A 119 -3.30 10.28 12.07
N GLN A 120 -4.60 10.06 12.07
CA GLN A 120 -5.25 8.93 11.48
C GLN A 120 -5.70 9.29 10.06
N LEU A 121 -5.29 8.49 9.08
CA LEU A 121 -5.77 8.54 7.71
C LEU A 121 -6.97 7.60 7.57
N VAL A 122 -7.93 8.00 6.74
CA VAL A 122 -9.11 7.18 6.44
C VAL A 122 -9.40 7.23 4.94
N ASP A 123 -10.10 6.23 4.43
CA ASP A 123 -10.60 6.18 3.06
C ASP A 123 -11.95 6.92 2.90
N ALA A 124 -12.52 6.84 1.68
CA ALA A 124 -13.81 7.46 1.36
C ALA A 124 -14.99 6.96 2.21
N PHE A 125 -14.87 5.79 2.84
CA PHE A 125 -15.87 5.21 3.75
C PHE A 125 -15.53 5.43 5.23
N GLU A 126 -14.57 6.33 5.50
CA GLU A 126 -14.07 6.65 6.84
C GLU A 126 -13.42 5.45 7.56
N GLN A 127 -13.01 4.41 6.80
CA GLN A 127 -12.27 3.30 7.36
C GLN A 127 -10.79 3.67 7.52
N PRO A 128 -10.16 3.33 8.64
CA PRO A 128 -8.75 3.62 8.87
C PRO A 128 -7.85 2.99 7.81
N VAL A 129 -6.96 3.79 7.23
CA VAL A 129 -5.91 3.35 6.32
C VAL A 129 -4.59 3.37 7.08
N SER A 130 -4.04 2.20 7.35
CA SER A 130 -2.78 2.06 8.06
C SER A 130 -1.60 2.48 7.18
N LEU A 131 -0.56 3.06 7.79
CA LEU A 131 0.69 3.30 7.09
C LEU A 131 1.26 1.99 6.53
N TYR A 132 1.94 2.09 5.39
CA TYR A 132 2.58 0.97 4.67
C TYR A 132 1.63 -0.16 4.25
N THR A 133 0.31 0.11 4.27
CA THR A 133 -0.71 -0.83 3.81
C THR A 133 -1.52 -0.19 2.68
N PRO A 134 -1.72 -0.87 1.55
CA PRO A 134 -2.57 -0.33 0.48
C PRO A 134 -3.98 -0.04 0.96
N SER A 135 -4.54 1.09 0.53
CA SER A 135 -5.96 1.41 0.71
C SER A 135 -6.86 0.44 -0.08
N GLN A 136 -8.16 0.62 0.04
CA GLN A 136 -9.08 0.03 -0.93
C GLN A 136 -8.76 0.49 -2.36
N GLN A 137 -9.25 -0.29 -3.33
CA GLN A 137 -9.12 0.04 -4.75
C GLN A 137 -10.13 1.10 -5.16
N TYR A 138 -9.66 2.10 -5.90
CA TYR A 138 -10.48 3.13 -6.53
C TYR A 138 -10.55 2.86 -8.04
N PRO A 139 -11.73 2.79 -8.65
CA PRO A 139 -11.85 2.64 -10.10
C PRO A 139 -11.31 3.89 -10.80
N LEU A 140 -10.63 3.70 -11.92
CA LEU A 140 -10.05 4.77 -12.70
C LEU A 140 -10.70 4.87 -14.09
N ALA A 141 -10.98 6.09 -14.50
CA ALA A 141 -11.29 6.43 -15.87
C ALA A 141 -10.00 6.73 -16.64
N SER A 142 -9.86 6.15 -17.82
CA SER A 142 -8.71 6.36 -18.71
C SER A 142 -8.74 7.72 -19.41
N GLY A 143 -7.61 8.08 -20.05
CA GLY A 143 -7.45 9.31 -20.81
C GLY A 143 -7.30 10.54 -19.93
N THR A 144 -7.80 11.68 -20.38
CA THR A 144 -7.60 13.00 -19.75
C THR A 144 -8.51 13.27 -18.55
N ALA A 145 -9.40 12.34 -18.21
CA ALA A 145 -10.27 12.45 -17.04
C ALA A 145 -9.43 12.61 -15.76
N VAL A 146 -9.90 13.47 -14.84
CA VAL A 146 -9.31 13.57 -13.50
C VAL A 146 -10.03 12.59 -12.59
N ASN A 147 -9.28 11.65 -12.04
CA ASN A 147 -9.75 10.70 -11.06
C ASN A 147 -9.44 11.23 -9.66
N ASN A 148 -10.47 11.49 -8.88
CA ASN A 148 -10.34 11.94 -7.49
C ASN A 148 -10.46 10.74 -6.56
N LEU A 149 -9.39 10.42 -5.86
CA LEU A 149 -9.33 9.38 -4.86
C LEU A 149 -9.53 10.06 -3.50
N GLU A 150 -10.76 9.97 -2.96
CA GLU A 150 -11.13 10.64 -1.71
C GLU A 150 -10.53 9.92 -0.50
N PHE A 151 -9.89 10.70 0.37
CA PHE A 151 -9.36 10.31 1.66
C PHE A 151 -9.74 11.35 2.71
N GLY A 152 -9.45 11.03 3.95
CA GLY A 152 -9.58 11.97 5.05
C GLY A 152 -8.44 11.84 6.05
N ALA A 153 -8.24 12.90 6.83
CA ALA A 153 -7.30 12.93 7.93
C ALA A 153 -7.96 13.56 9.16
N ARG A 154 -7.61 13.05 10.33
CA ARG A 154 -8.04 13.57 11.62
C ARG A 154 -7.00 13.30 12.69
N TYR A 155 -6.99 14.08 13.75
CA TYR A 155 -6.21 13.73 14.91
C TYR A 155 -6.87 12.59 15.68
N ILE A 156 -6.06 11.71 16.23
CA ILE A 156 -6.46 10.62 17.12
C ILE A 156 -5.60 10.68 18.40
N GLN A 157 -6.22 10.54 19.54
CA GLN A 157 -5.52 10.41 20.80
C GLN A 157 -4.88 9.03 20.92
N THR A 158 -3.57 8.97 21.16
CA THR A 158 -2.79 7.72 21.26
C THR A 158 -2.37 7.40 22.69
N GLN A 159 -2.29 8.41 23.58
CA GLN A 159 -1.91 8.23 24.98
C GLN A 159 -3.05 8.64 25.94
N ALA A 160 -2.94 8.21 27.20
CA ALA A 160 -3.89 8.60 28.24
C ALA A 160 -3.90 10.10 28.53
N ALA A 161 -2.75 10.76 28.42
CA ALA A 161 -2.58 12.21 28.60
C ALA A 161 -2.10 12.85 27.31
N ILE A 162 -2.62 14.05 27.02
CA ILE A 162 -2.22 14.83 25.85
C ILE A 162 -1.80 16.24 26.27
N THR A 163 -0.87 16.83 25.52
CA THR A 163 -0.51 18.25 25.66
C THR A 163 -0.99 19.03 24.45
N ALA A 164 -1.29 20.32 24.63
CA ALA A 164 -1.51 21.23 23.53
C ALA A 164 -0.15 21.63 22.91
N GLY A 165 -0.14 21.84 21.59
CA GLY A 165 1.06 22.23 20.86
C GLY A 165 0.85 22.20 19.36
N LEU A 166 1.94 22.34 18.60
CA LEU A 166 1.94 22.17 17.16
C LEU A 166 1.64 20.70 16.81
N ALA A 167 0.80 20.47 15.81
CA ALA A 167 0.37 19.14 15.44
C ALA A 167 0.51 18.92 13.91
N ASN A 168 1.70 19.25 13.40
CA ASN A 168 2.07 19.08 11.99
C ASN A 168 2.60 17.66 11.74
N ALA A 169 2.42 17.15 10.53
CA ALA A 169 3.03 15.91 10.08
C ALA A 169 3.24 15.93 8.57
N VAL A 170 4.10 15.04 8.09
CA VAL A 170 4.36 14.85 6.65
C VAL A 170 4.21 13.37 6.33
N SER A 171 3.41 13.07 5.32
CA SER A 171 3.29 11.75 4.71
C SER A 171 3.63 11.84 3.24
N THR A 172 4.27 10.82 2.71
CA THR A 172 4.36 10.57 1.28
C THR A 172 3.39 9.43 0.91
N PHE A 173 3.14 9.26 -0.38
CA PHE A 173 2.34 8.14 -0.84
C PHE A 173 2.89 7.55 -2.13
N THR A 174 2.57 6.29 -2.38
CA THR A 174 2.78 5.60 -3.65
C THR A 174 1.46 5.11 -4.21
N VAL A 175 1.34 5.11 -5.53
CA VAL A 175 0.15 4.60 -6.23
C VAL A 175 0.44 3.18 -6.69
N ILE A 176 -0.47 2.26 -6.38
CA ILE A 176 -0.42 0.85 -6.78
C ILE A 176 -1.55 0.66 -7.78
N TYR A 177 -1.21 0.28 -9.00
CA TYR A 177 -2.15 0.10 -10.10
C TYR A 177 -2.55 -1.37 -10.29
N ASN A 178 -3.79 -1.58 -10.80
CA ASN A 178 -4.31 -2.86 -11.26
C ASN A 178 -5.06 -2.71 -12.58
#